data_9002311b77d7b558d8676c61cec41b3f
#
_entry.id   9002311b77d7b558d8676c61cec41b3f
#
_cell.length_a   1.000
_cell.length_b   1.000
_cell.length_c   1.000
_cell.angle_alpha   90.00
_cell.angle_beta   90.00
_cell.angle_gamma   90.00
#
_symmetry.space_group_name_H-M   'P 1'
#
loop_
_entity.id
_entity.type
_entity.pdbx_description
1 polymer ?
#
loop_
_entity_poly.entity_id
_entity_poly.type
_entity_poly.pdbx_seq_one_letter_code
_entity_poly.pdbx_strand_id
1 'polypeptide(L)'
;MNEKNTKFNFVSDEWVGQAKIILNDLVTEFGKEGVSFSVCETFTDAPKDIDASGIASWHFYIDGKEVHVGKGKTENTDVKINFDYVKANVIAKVIYTDKMVVKQKEETAKALETLEKAGKGFKEPPDYLSELHNRLALVTV
;
A
#
# COMPACT_ATOMS: atom_id res chain seq x y z
N MET A 1 0.94 28.23 -11.06
CA MET A 1 1.66 27.03 -10.55
C MET A 1 0.72 25.86 -10.37
N ASN A 2 1.12 24.72 -10.83
CA ASN A 2 0.22 23.57 -10.83
C ASN A 2 0.70 22.52 -9.83
N GLU A 3 0.12 22.53 -8.63
CA GLU A 3 0.46 21.58 -7.58
C GLU A 3 0.09 20.14 -7.92
N LYS A 4 -0.79 19.92 -8.89
CA LYS A 4 -1.20 18.61 -9.35
C LYS A 4 -0.05 17.76 -9.87
N ASN A 5 1.06 18.38 -10.27
CA ASN A 5 2.23 17.70 -10.78
C ASN A 5 3.31 17.48 -9.73
N THR A 6 3.05 17.83 -8.48
CA THR A 6 4.00 17.60 -7.40
C THR A 6 4.10 16.11 -7.12
N LYS A 7 5.34 15.62 -7.14
CA LYS A 7 5.62 14.20 -6.87
C LYS A 7 6.63 14.09 -5.73
N PHE A 8 6.56 12.98 -5.04
CA PHE A 8 7.37 12.73 -3.86
C PHE A 8 8.14 11.41 -4.01
N ASN A 9 9.30 11.33 -3.38
CA ASN A 9 10.09 10.12 -3.40
C ASN A 9 9.35 9.00 -2.67
N PHE A 10 9.37 7.81 -3.26
CA PHE A 10 8.67 6.64 -2.73
C PHE A 10 9.07 6.37 -1.27
N VAL A 11 8.08 6.29 -0.39
CA VAL A 11 8.23 6.06 1.06
C VAL A 11 8.98 7.18 1.80
N SER A 12 9.12 8.37 1.21
CA SER A 12 9.58 9.54 1.97
C SER A 12 8.48 9.98 2.95
N ASP A 13 8.83 10.86 3.89
CA ASP A 13 7.85 11.39 4.85
C ASP A 13 6.69 12.06 4.13
N GLU A 14 6.98 12.83 3.08
CA GLU A 14 5.98 13.53 2.27
C GLU A 14 5.10 12.55 1.51
N TRP A 15 5.69 11.48 0.98
CA TRP A 15 4.96 10.44 0.27
C TRP A 15 3.99 9.72 1.21
N VAL A 16 4.44 9.37 2.41
CA VAL A 16 3.59 8.74 3.43
C VAL A 16 2.46 9.69 3.84
N GLY A 17 2.74 11.00 3.91
CA GLY A 17 1.72 12.01 4.15
C GLY A 17 0.65 12.02 3.05
N GLN A 18 1.04 11.87 1.79
CA GLN A 18 0.09 11.75 0.67
C GLN A 18 -0.73 10.46 0.78
N ALA A 19 -0.11 9.36 1.14
CA ALA A 19 -0.80 8.09 1.34
C ALA A 19 -1.88 8.22 2.42
N LYS A 20 -1.59 8.94 3.50
CA LYS A 20 -2.55 9.21 4.56
C LYS A 20 -3.76 9.99 4.05
N ILE A 21 -3.55 11.04 3.28
CA ILE A 21 -4.62 11.85 2.70
C ILE A 21 -5.49 11.00 1.78
N ILE A 22 -4.86 10.26 0.88
CA ILE A 22 -5.56 9.41 -0.08
C ILE A 22 -6.36 8.32 0.62
N LEU A 23 -5.77 7.65 1.60
CA LEU A 23 -6.45 6.60 2.37
C LEU A 23 -7.63 7.15 3.17
N ASN A 24 -7.50 8.33 3.77
CA ASN A 24 -8.62 8.98 4.46
C ASN A 24 -9.78 9.23 3.51
N ASP A 25 -9.50 9.73 2.31
CA ASP A 25 -10.52 9.98 1.30
C ASP A 25 -11.22 8.69 0.86
N LEU A 26 -10.43 7.64 0.59
CA LEU A 26 -10.96 6.36 0.16
C LEU A 26 -11.81 5.68 1.24
N VAL A 27 -11.33 5.70 2.47
CA VAL A 27 -12.04 5.08 3.60
C VAL A 27 -13.32 5.84 3.92
N THR A 28 -13.30 7.17 3.80
CA THR A 28 -14.51 7.99 3.99
C THR A 28 -15.57 7.66 2.94
N GLU A 29 -15.15 7.45 1.70
CA GLU A 29 -16.05 7.17 0.58
C GLU A 29 -16.51 5.70 0.51
N PHE A 30 -15.58 4.77 0.67
CA PHE A 30 -15.80 3.35 0.44
C PHE A 30 -15.74 2.46 1.68
N GLY A 31 -15.26 2.99 2.81
CA GLY A 31 -15.13 2.21 4.03
C GLY A 31 -16.46 1.70 4.54
N LYS A 32 -16.45 0.50 5.14
CA LYS A 32 -17.65 -0.12 5.69
C LYS A 32 -17.40 -0.55 7.12
N GLU A 33 -18.33 -0.25 7.99
CA GLU A 33 -18.29 -0.69 9.38
C GLU A 33 -18.11 -2.22 9.45
N GLY A 34 -17.22 -2.67 10.33
CA GLY A 34 -16.92 -4.08 10.49
C GLY A 34 -15.87 -4.62 9.53
N VAL A 35 -15.46 -3.85 8.53
CA VAL A 35 -14.39 -4.24 7.60
C VAL A 35 -13.08 -3.62 8.05
N SER A 36 -12.10 -4.45 8.39
CA SER A 36 -10.78 -3.99 8.79
C SER A 36 -9.68 -4.66 7.97
N PHE A 37 -8.59 -3.94 7.73
CA PHE A 37 -7.45 -4.47 7.00
C PHE A 37 -6.21 -3.66 7.32
N SER A 38 -5.06 -4.32 7.45
CA SER A 38 -3.82 -3.63 7.74
C SER A 38 -2.66 -4.22 6.95
N VAL A 39 -1.71 -3.34 6.59
CA VAL A 39 -0.55 -3.71 5.79
C VAL A 39 0.68 -3.03 6.35
N CYS A 40 1.79 -3.77 6.39
CA CYS A 40 3.12 -3.21 6.62
C CYS A 40 3.99 -3.58 5.42
N GLU A 41 4.54 -2.58 4.75
CA GLU A 41 5.45 -2.76 3.62
C GLU A 41 6.86 -2.37 4.03
N THR A 42 7.82 -3.26 3.80
CA THR A 42 9.23 -3.05 4.10
C THR A 42 10.05 -3.23 2.84
N PHE A 43 10.84 -2.21 2.51
CA PHE A 43 11.64 -2.19 1.28
C PHE A 43 13.12 -2.13 1.62
N THR A 44 13.89 -3.11 1.09
CA THR A 44 15.32 -3.22 1.30
C THR A 44 16.10 -2.43 0.25
N ASP A 45 17.34 -2.10 0.56
CA ASP A 45 18.23 -1.34 -0.32
C ASP A 45 17.65 0.02 -0.72
N ALA A 46 16.96 0.66 0.22
CA ALA A 46 16.43 2.00 0.04
C ALA A 46 17.55 3.04 0.12
N PRO A 47 17.43 4.17 -0.60
CA PRO A 47 18.37 5.27 -0.48
C PRO A 47 18.44 5.78 0.96
N LYS A 48 19.64 6.15 1.42
CA LYS A 48 19.83 6.60 2.80
C LYS A 48 19.17 7.94 3.11
N ASP A 49 18.84 8.72 2.09
CA ASP A 49 18.07 9.95 2.27
C ASP A 49 16.57 9.64 2.49
N ILE A 50 16.11 8.45 2.14
CA ILE A 50 14.75 7.98 2.47
C ILE A 50 14.74 7.39 3.88
N ASP A 51 15.73 6.54 4.19
CA ASP A 51 15.92 6.00 5.53
C ASP A 51 17.39 5.69 5.75
N ALA A 52 17.96 6.22 6.82
CA ALA A 52 19.40 6.07 7.13
C ALA A 52 19.81 4.61 7.29
N SER A 53 18.91 3.73 7.68
CA SER A 53 19.19 2.29 7.82
C SER A 53 19.27 1.55 6.48
N GLY A 54 18.83 2.17 5.38
CA GLY A 54 18.71 1.50 4.09
C GLY A 54 17.48 0.63 3.97
N ILE A 55 16.59 0.67 4.94
CA ILE A 55 15.33 -0.07 4.95
C ILE A 55 14.18 0.94 5.12
N ALA A 56 13.39 1.13 4.07
CA ALA A 56 12.24 2.02 4.11
C ALA A 56 10.98 1.21 4.40
N SER A 57 10.17 1.70 5.32
CA SER A 57 8.98 0.98 5.75
C SER A 57 7.84 1.94 6.02
N TRP A 58 6.61 1.50 5.75
CA TRP A 58 5.39 2.23 6.12
C TRP A 58 4.27 1.25 6.36
N HIS A 59 3.23 1.70 7.02
CA HIS A 59 2.11 0.83 7.36
C HIS A 59 0.79 1.61 7.44
N PHE A 60 -0.31 0.88 7.30
CA PHE A 60 -1.63 1.47 7.55
C PHE A 60 -2.57 0.43 8.16
N TYR A 61 -3.53 0.94 8.93
CA TYR A 61 -4.60 0.16 9.55
C TYR A 61 -5.93 0.78 9.14
N ILE A 62 -6.79 -0.01 8.52
CA ILE A 62 -8.14 0.40 8.17
C ILE A 62 -9.10 -0.27 9.16
N ASP A 63 -9.98 0.52 9.77
CA ASP A 63 -11.03 0.03 10.64
C ASP A 63 -12.34 0.75 10.30
N GLY A 64 -13.16 0.10 9.47
CA GLY A 64 -14.41 0.69 9.01
C GLY A 64 -14.16 1.94 8.18
N LYS A 65 -14.54 3.09 8.73
CA LYS A 65 -14.35 4.41 8.09
C LYS A 65 -13.20 5.20 8.69
N GLU A 66 -12.38 4.56 9.50
CA GLU A 66 -11.19 5.17 10.08
C GLU A 66 -9.94 4.53 9.50
N VAL A 67 -8.86 5.30 9.40
CA VAL A 67 -7.58 4.79 8.94
C VAL A 67 -6.45 5.43 9.73
N HIS A 68 -5.43 4.65 10.02
CA HIS A 68 -4.22 5.09 10.69
C HIS A 68 -3.04 4.79 9.78
N VAL A 69 -2.22 5.79 9.50
CA VAL A 69 -1.06 5.64 8.60
C VAL A 69 0.19 6.12 9.31
N GLY A 70 1.25 5.36 9.20
CA GLY A 70 2.53 5.73 9.80
C GLY A 70 3.72 5.29 8.96
N LYS A 71 4.85 5.96 9.17
CA LYS A 71 6.13 5.54 8.60
C LYS A 71 6.83 4.63 9.60
N GLY A 72 7.53 3.61 9.09
CA GLY A 72 8.23 2.66 9.92
C GLY A 72 7.56 1.29 9.94
N LYS A 73 8.26 0.33 10.52
CA LYS A 73 7.81 -1.06 10.61
C LYS A 73 6.92 -1.28 11.82
N THR A 74 5.89 -2.10 11.64
CA THR A 74 5.04 -2.55 12.74
C THR A 74 4.79 -4.06 12.61
N GLU A 75 4.57 -4.72 13.75
CA GLU A 75 4.45 -6.19 13.78
C GLU A 75 3.00 -6.70 13.67
N ASN A 76 2.02 -5.88 13.96
CA ASN A 76 0.63 -6.30 14.16
C ASN A 76 -0.28 -6.02 12.97
N THR A 77 0.19 -6.29 11.75
CA THR A 77 -0.62 -6.11 10.54
C THR A 77 -1.10 -7.46 9.99
N ASP A 78 -2.23 -7.42 9.28
CA ASP A 78 -2.77 -8.60 8.59
C ASP A 78 -1.83 -9.10 7.49
N VAL A 79 -1.21 -8.16 6.77
CA VAL A 79 -0.30 -8.46 5.67
C VAL A 79 1.05 -7.79 5.91
N LYS A 80 2.12 -8.52 5.65
CA LYS A 80 3.49 -8.01 5.67
C LYS A 80 4.12 -8.27 4.31
N ILE A 81 4.63 -7.20 3.69
CA ILE A 81 5.28 -7.27 2.39
C ILE A 81 6.74 -6.87 2.56
N ASN A 82 7.64 -7.69 2.04
CA ASN A 82 9.07 -7.39 2.00
C ASN A 82 9.52 -7.45 0.54
N PHE A 83 10.13 -6.37 0.06
CA PHE A 83 10.52 -6.27 -1.34
C PHE A 83 11.71 -5.33 -1.50
N ASP A 84 12.35 -5.38 -2.68
CA ASP A 84 13.42 -4.44 -3.02
C ASP A 84 12.86 -3.05 -3.33
N TYR A 85 13.46 -2.02 -2.76
CA TYR A 85 12.98 -0.64 -2.93
C TYR A 85 12.92 -0.20 -4.40
N VAL A 86 14.00 -0.44 -5.16
CA VAL A 86 14.08 -0.01 -6.56
C VAL A 86 13.01 -0.67 -7.41
N LYS A 87 12.82 -1.98 -7.22
CA LYS A 87 11.79 -2.73 -7.94
C LYS A 87 10.39 -2.30 -7.54
N ALA A 88 10.18 -2.08 -6.24
CA ALA A 88 8.89 -1.60 -5.72
C ALA A 88 8.57 -0.20 -6.26
N ASN A 89 9.56 0.68 -6.36
CA ASN A 89 9.37 2.03 -6.89
C ASN A 89 8.92 2.01 -8.34
N VAL A 90 9.46 1.11 -9.15
CA VAL A 90 9.02 0.94 -10.55
C VAL A 90 7.55 0.53 -10.59
N ILE A 91 7.15 -0.43 -9.77
CA ILE A 91 5.76 -0.89 -9.71
C ILE A 91 4.84 0.20 -9.16
N ALA A 92 5.31 0.97 -8.19
CA ALA A 92 4.52 2.04 -7.57
C ALA A 92 4.08 3.13 -8.54
N LYS A 93 4.79 3.29 -9.66
CA LYS A 93 4.49 4.30 -10.68
C LYS A 93 3.58 3.78 -11.81
N VAL A 94 3.27 2.50 -11.83
CA VAL A 94 2.42 1.89 -12.86
C VAL A 94 0.95 2.17 -12.55
N ILE A 95 0.24 2.72 -13.53
CA ILE A 95 -1.22 2.90 -13.41
C ILE A 95 -1.89 1.59 -13.82
N TYR A 96 -2.67 1.01 -12.92
CA TYR A 96 -3.38 -0.21 -13.22
C TYR A 96 -4.62 0.06 -14.05
N THR A 97 -4.75 -0.64 -15.17
CA THR A 97 -5.97 -0.65 -15.98
C THR A 97 -6.97 -1.62 -15.36
N ASP A 98 -8.24 -1.54 -15.76
CA ASP A 98 -9.27 -2.48 -15.28
C ASP A 98 -8.88 -3.94 -15.54
N LYS A 99 -8.27 -4.20 -16.68
CA LYS A 99 -7.80 -5.54 -17.05
C LYS A 99 -6.70 -6.02 -16.10
N MET A 100 -5.77 -5.14 -15.72
CA MET A 100 -4.70 -5.46 -14.78
C MET A 100 -5.25 -5.74 -13.38
N VAL A 101 -6.25 -4.98 -12.96
CA VAL A 101 -6.91 -5.17 -11.65
C VAL A 101 -7.58 -6.55 -11.60
N VAL A 102 -8.29 -6.95 -12.65
CA VAL A 102 -8.93 -8.27 -12.73
C VAL A 102 -7.89 -9.38 -12.62
N LYS A 103 -6.79 -9.26 -13.36
CA LYS A 103 -5.70 -10.23 -13.33
C LYS A 103 -5.08 -10.33 -11.93
N GLN A 104 -4.85 -9.21 -11.29
CA GLN A 104 -4.30 -9.16 -9.95
C GLN A 104 -5.20 -9.83 -8.93
N LYS A 105 -6.52 -9.62 -9.03
CA LYS A 105 -7.49 -10.30 -8.17
C LYS A 105 -7.47 -11.81 -8.35
N GLU A 106 -7.34 -12.29 -9.59
CA GLU A 106 -7.22 -13.72 -9.88
C GLU A 106 -5.96 -14.32 -9.25
N GLU A 107 -4.83 -13.63 -9.37
CA GLU A 107 -3.56 -14.06 -8.77
C GLU A 107 -3.64 -14.06 -7.25
N THR A 108 -4.28 -13.07 -6.66
CA THR A 108 -4.50 -12.99 -5.22
C THR A 108 -5.37 -14.13 -4.73
N ALA A 109 -6.45 -14.45 -5.45
CA ALA A 109 -7.34 -15.56 -5.11
C ALA A 109 -6.60 -16.90 -5.12
N LYS A 110 -5.70 -17.11 -6.08
CA LYS A 110 -4.87 -18.32 -6.14
C LYS A 110 -3.90 -18.40 -4.97
N ALA A 111 -3.28 -17.29 -4.62
CA ALA A 111 -2.36 -17.23 -3.48
C ALA A 111 -3.10 -17.52 -2.17
N LEU A 112 -4.31 -17.00 -2.03
CA LEU A 112 -5.20 -17.26 -0.89
C LEU A 112 -5.51 -18.73 -0.72
N GLU A 113 -5.92 -19.36 -1.80
CA GLU A 113 -6.25 -20.78 -1.81
C GLU A 113 -5.05 -21.62 -1.35
N THR A 114 -3.86 -21.27 -1.80
CA THR A 114 -2.62 -21.95 -1.40
C THR A 114 -2.36 -21.75 0.10
N LEU A 115 -2.56 -20.56 0.62
CA LEU A 115 -2.37 -20.28 2.06
C LEU A 115 -3.38 -20.99 2.93
N GLU A 116 -4.63 -21.07 2.51
CA GLU A 116 -5.67 -21.84 3.22
C GLU A 116 -5.30 -23.31 3.31
N LYS A 117 -4.83 -23.89 2.23
CA LYS A 117 -4.37 -25.29 2.18
C LYS A 117 -3.19 -25.53 3.11
N ALA A 118 -2.35 -24.53 3.31
CA ALA A 118 -1.22 -24.59 4.23
C ALA A 118 -1.61 -24.32 5.68
N GLY A 119 -2.90 -24.10 5.98
CA GLY A 119 -3.37 -23.80 7.32
C GLY A 119 -3.03 -22.41 7.82
N LYS A 120 -2.67 -21.50 6.92
CA LYS A 120 -2.35 -20.11 7.27
C LYS A 120 -3.56 -19.23 7.06
N GLY A 121 -3.87 -18.41 8.06
CA GLY A 121 -4.94 -17.45 7.95
C GLY A 121 -4.63 -16.38 6.90
N PHE A 122 -5.66 -15.92 6.22
CA PHE A 122 -5.53 -14.87 5.23
C PHE A 122 -6.76 -13.97 5.23
N LYS A 123 -6.52 -12.69 4.98
CA LYS A 123 -7.57 -11.70 4.94
C LYS A 123 -7.58 -11.00 3.56
N GLU A 124 -8.74 -10.95 2.94
CA GLU A 124 -8.89 -10.34 1.62
C GLU A 124 -8.80 -8.82 1.70
N PRO A 125 -7.96 -8.18 0.84
CA PRO A 125 -7.89 -6.73 0.81
C PRO A 125 -9.19 -6.10 0.32
N PRO A 126 -9.58 -4.92 0.85
CA PRO A 126 -10.69 -4.16 0.30
C PRO A 126 -10.46 -3.79 -1.18
N ASP A 127 -11.52 -3.82 -1.97
CA ASP A 127 -11.44 -3.55 -3.43
C ASP A 127 -10.87 -2.17 -3.75
N TYR A 128 -11.14 -1.17 -2.93
CA TYR A 128 -10.68 0.20 -3.20
C TYR A 128 -9.16 0.40 -3.05
N LEU A 129 -8.42 -0.60 -2.58
CA LEU A 129 -6.95 -0.49 -2.48
C LEU A 129 -6.27 -0.42 -3.86
N SER A 130 -6.92 -0.90 -4.93
CA SER A 130 -6.41 -0.68 -6.29
C SER A 130 -6.43 0.81 -6.65
N GLU A 131 -7.41 1.54 -6.16
CA GLU A 131 -7.51 2.99 -6.33
C GLU A 131 -6.42 3.72 -5.53
N LEU A 132 -6.09 3.22 -4.34
CA LEU A 132 -4.97 3.74 -3.55
C LEU A 132 -3.68 3.66 -4.38
N HIS A 133 -3.42 2.51 -4.98
CA HIS A 133 -2.23 2.32 -5.81
C HIS A 133 -2.18 3.34 -6.95
N ASN A 134 -3.27 3.50 -7.69
CA ASN A 134 -3.31 4.41 -8.84
C ASN A 134 -3.16 5.87 -8.43
N ARG A 135 -3.78 6.28 -7.34
CA ARG A 135 -3.64 7.65 -6.84
C ARG A 135 -2.21 7.93 -6.35
N LEU A 136 -1.60 6.97 -5.67
CA LEU A 136 -0.20 7.10 -5.23
C LEU A 136 0.76 7.13 -6.42
N ALA A 137 0.49 6.36 -7.47
CA ALA A 137 1.34 6.34 -8.66
C ALA A 137 1.45 7.74 -9.30
N LEU A 138 0.39 8.53 -9.24
CA LEU A 138 0.38 9.89 -9.78
C LEU A 138 1.27 10.86 -9.01
N VAL A 139 1.59 10.56 -7.75
CA VAL A 139 2.41 11.43 -6.89
C VAL A 139 3.78 10.83 -6.55
N THR A 140 4.16 9.74 -7.20
CA THR A 140 5.44 9.07 -6.96
C THR A 140 6.48 9.45 -8.02
N VAL A 141 7.65 9.85 -7.56
CA VAL A 141 8.80 10.20 -8.41
C VAL A 141 9.35 8.96 -9.12
#